data_26b1149eaf12e3fcf81245375c8a389c
#
_entry.id   26b1149eaf12e3fcf81245375c8a389c
#
_cell.length_a   1.000
_cell.length_b   1.000
_cell.length_c   1.000
_cell.angle_alpha   90.00
_cell.angle_beta   90.00
_cell.angle_gamma   90.00
#
_symmetry.space_group_name_H-M   'P 1'
#
loop_
_entity.id
_entity.type
_entity.pdbx_description
1 polymer ?
#
loop_
_entity_poly.entity_id
_entity_poly.type
_entity_poly.pdbx_seq_one_letter_code
_entity_poly.pdbx_strand_id
1 'polypeptide(L)'
;MKLLKIALAAFCCLASISPTMAQERQNPFLTPYTNKFQIPPFDQIQVSDFIPAIKAGIEQQKENIRAITVNRAVPDFDNTILPLENLSPILDRVAQVFYHYDGALSTDEFAKMSEEAIPLLNEASNQVNLDDQLFNKIKAVYDRRNEMGLNPVQIRVVEKYYREFAEQGAALPEDKKKELIKVNDELSKLFIQFNKNLLNATNSFYVTVYNEDDLAGLPESSVAMAAQEAKNRGLDGLWVFTLHAPSRLPVLQYAQNRGLREAIYKGYTTLASFGDNNNYPVIKQIVTLRDKKAKIMGFDNFAQMMTSRVMAGTPEAATNLLLQVFEPAVKRSHEEVADMQAIVDEEGGNFKIAPWDYYFYAEKVKKKKYDLDESEVRPYFSLENVLNGLFTAAEKLYGIKMVEIPDAPKWMDEVKAYEVVDSKTGEHVAVFMTDYFPRATKRQGAWMEQMQSSGLYEDGNRRPIVYNIGNFT
;
A
#
# COMPACT_ATOMS: atom_id res chain seq x y z
N MET A 1 -21.66 -44.52 73.15
CA MET A 1 -22.32 -43.52 72.30
C MET A 1 -21.55 -42.18 72.32
N LYS A 2 -20.26 -42.14 72.09
CA LYS A 2 -19.47 -40.85 72.03
C LYS A 2 -18.20 -40.98 71.18
N LEU A 3 -18.25 -41.75 70.06
CA LEU A 3 -17.12 -41.91 69.14
C LEU A 3 -17.47 -41.88 67.65
N LEU A 4 -18.61 -41.26 67.32
CA LEU A 4 -19.08 -41.22 65.89
C LEU A 4 -19.46 -39.82 65.43
N LYS A 5 -18.82 -38.75 65.98
CA LYS A 5 -19.09 -37.34 65.60
C LYS A 5 -17.84 -36.54 65.24
N ILE A 6 -16.69 -37.16 65.03
CA ILE A 6 -15.42 -36.45 64.66
C ILE A 6 -14.91 -36.82 63.23
N ALA A 7 -15.59 -37.70 62.51
CA ALA A 7 -15.16 -38.12 61.16
C ALA A 7 -15.86 -37.41 59.99
N LEU A 8 -16.68 -36.36 60.24
CA LEU A 8 -17.45 -35.67 59.16
C LEU A 8 -17.05 -34.20 58.96
N ALA A 9 -15.97 -33.72 59.56
CA ALA A 9 -15.52 -32.32 59.41
C ALA A 9 -14.18 -32.18 58.67
N ALA A 10 -13.57 -33.26 58.19
CA ALA A 10 -12.27 -33.22 57.49
C ALA A 10 -12.37 -33.48 55.94
N PHE A 11 -13.56 -33.51 55.35
CA PHE A 11 -13.74 -33.83 53.93
C PHE A 11 -14.26 -32.68 53.08
N CYS A 12 -14.29 -31.45 53.60
CA CYS A 12 -14.79 -30.28 52.86
C CYS A 12 -13.78 -29.22 52.50
N CYS A 13 -12.48 -29.49 52.54
CA CYS A 13 -11.43 -28.52 52.10
C CYS A 13 -10.49 -29.04 51.01
N LEU A 14 -10.93 -30.02 50.23
CA LEU A 14 -10.28 -30.36 48.95
C LEU A 14 -11.17 -29.93 47.77
N ALA A 15 -11.69 -28.68 47.84
CA ALA A 15 -12.36 -28.07 46.74
C ALA A 15 -11.30 -27.46 45.80
N SER A 16 -11.03 -28.20 44.72
CA SER A 16 -10.81 -27.68 43.39
C SER A 16 -9.85 -26.47 43.27
N ILE A 17 -8.53 -26.74 43.29
CA ILE A 17 -7.62 -26.03 42.41
C ILE A 17 -7.84 -26.66 41.01
N SER A 18 -8.89 -26.27 40.30
CA SER A 18 -8.94 -26.41 38.87
C SER A 18 -7.82 -25.52 38.37
N PRO A 19 -6.82 -26.04 37.62
CA PRO A 19 -5.93 -25.16 36.90
C PRO A 19 -6.84 -24.34 35.98
N THR A 20 -6.89 -23.05 36.19
CA THR A 20 -7.39 -22.11 35.19
C THR A 20 -6.46 -22.33 33.98
N MET A 21 -6.85 -23.21 33.07
CA MET A 21 -6.23 -23.27 31.75
C MET A 21 -6.38 -21.83 31.26
N ALA A 22 -5.28 -21.11 31.19
CA ALA A 22 -5.24 -19.86 30.47
C ALA A 22 -5.81 -20.19 29.09
N GLN A 23 -6.98 -19.64 28.78
CA GLN A 23 -7.63 -19.84 27.49
C GLN A 23 -6.61 -19.36 26.48
N GLU A 24 -6.02 -20.28 25.69
CA GLU A 24 -5.02 -19.92 24.68
C GLU A 24 -5.65 -18.83 23.82
N ARG A 25 -4.95 -17.72 23.70
CA ARG A 25 -5.39 -16.57 22.90
C ARG A 25 -5.64 -17.05 21.47
N GLN A 26 -6.87 -16.94 21.00
CA GLN A 26 -7.23 -17.33 19.65
C GLN A 26 -6.66 -16.30 18.66
N ASN A 27 -6.00 -16.78 17.61
CA ASN A 27 -5.52 -15.94 16.52
C ASN A 27 -6.71 -15.30 15.76
N PRO A 28 -6.80 -13.95 15.71
CA PRO A 28 -7.97 -13.26 15.17
C PRO A 28 -8.23 -13.51 13.67
N PHE A 29 -7.22 -13.91 12.93
CA PHE A 29 -7.35 -14.17 11.48
C PHE A 29 -8.07 -15.48 11.14
N LEU A 30 -8.13 -16.43 12.09
CA LEU A 30 -8.64 -17.79 11.79
C LEU A 30 -10.16 -17.85 11.68
N THR A 31 -10.86 -16.86 12.22
CA THR A 31 -12.33 -16.81 12.19
C THR A 31 -12.83 -15.49 11.60
N PRO A 32 -14.04 -15.45 11.02
CA PRO A 32 -14.65 -14.19 10.59
C PRO A 32 -14.74 -13.18 11.73
N TYR A 33 -14.57 -11.90 11.38
CA TYR A 33 -14.72 -10.83 12.36
C TYR A 33 -16.19 -10.63 12.74
N THR A 34 -16.49 -10.58 14.05
CA THR A 34 -17.86 -10.58 14.56
C THR A 34 -18.37 -9.21 15.04
N ASN A 35 -17.52 -8.17 14.99
CA ASN A 35 -17.97 -6.81 15.30
C ASN A 35 -18.95 -6.28 14.24
N LYS A 36 -19.73 -5.26 14.58
CA LYS A 36 -20.86 -4.72 13.79
C LYS A 36 -20.50 -4.47 12.31
N PHE A 37 -19.25 -4.05 12.03
CA PHE A 37 -18.83 -3.65 10.69
C PHE A 37 -17.81 -4.60 10.07
N GLN A 38 -17.49 -5.72 10.73
CA GLN A 38 -16.47 -6.67 10.28
C GLN A 38 -15.07 -6.03 10.10
N ILE A 39 -14.78 -4.96 10.85
CA ILE A 39 -13.45 -4.34 10.86
C ILE A 39 -12.46 -5.31 11.50
N PRO A 40 -11.25 -5.51 10.92
CA PRO A 40 -10.22 -6.28 11.58
C PRO A 40 -9.99 -5.81 13.02
N PRO A 41 -9.90 -6.70 14.01
CA PRO A 41 -9.70 -6.32 15.41
C PRO A 41 -8.22 -5.91 15.62
N PHE A 42 -7.83 -4.75 15.10
CA PHE A 42 -6.44 -4.26 15.10
C PHE A 42 -5.82 -4.19 16.50
N ASP A 43 -6.65 -3.92 17.51
CA ASP A 43 -6.28 -3.90 18.93
C ASP A 43 -5.90 -5.27 19.48
N GLN A 44 -6.26 -6.36 18.79
CA GLN A 44 -6.01 -7.74 19.19
C GLN A 44 -4.95 -8.43 18.30
N ILE A 45 -4.65 -7.88 17.13
CA ILE A 45 -3.70 -8.47 16.18
C ILE A 45 -2.27 -8.24 16.68
N GLN A 46 -1.49 -9.32 16.73
CA GLN A 46 -0.06 -9.31 17.04
C GLN A 46 0.76 -9.75 15.82
N VAL A 47 2.02 -9.32 15.74
CA VAL A 47 2.93 -9.73 14.65
C VAL A 47 3.08 -11.26 14.59
N SER A 48 3.06 -11.91 15.73
CA SER A 48 3.11 -13.38 15.85
C SER A 48 1.90 -14.13 15.28
N ASP A 49 0.79 -13.43 14.98
CA ASP A 49 -0.41 -14.05 14.41
C ASP A 49 -0.30 -14.30 12.91
N PHE A 50 0.52 -13.53 12.19
CA PHE A 50 0.57 -13.54 10.73
C PHE A 50 1.02 -14.89 10.16
N ILE A 51 2.19 -15.38 10.56
CA ILE A 51 2.73 -16.63 9.99
C ILE A 51 1.83 -17.85 10.23
N PRO A 52 1.30 -18.10 11.45
CA PRO A 52 0.36 -19.19 11.66
C PRO A 52 -0.91 -19.06 10.83
N ALA A 53 -1.46 -17.85 10.68
CA ALA A 53 -2.66 -17.61 9.87
C ALA A 53 -2.40 -17.78 8.37
N ILE A 54 -1.27 -17.30 7.86
CA ILE A 54 -0.86 -17.52 6.46
C ILE A 54 -0.76 -19.02 6.18
N LYS A 55 -0.07 -19.79 7.04
CA LYS A 55 0.05 -21.24 6.89
C LYS A 55 -1.32 -21.93 6.92
N ALA A 56 -2.20 -21.58 7.84
CA ALA A 56 -3.55 -22.12 7.90
C ALA A 56 -4.37 -21.77 6.65
N GLY A 57 -4.25 -20.52 6.16
CA GLY A 57 -4.91 -20.10 4.92
C GLY A 57 -4.40 -20.83 3.68
N ILE A 58 -3.10 -21.12 3.60
CA ILE A 58 -2.52 -21.93 2.53
C ILE A 58 -3.09 -23.35 2.54
N GLU A 59 -3.22 -24.00 3.70
CA GLU A 59 -3.81 -25.32 3.80
C GLU A 59 -5.30 -25.31 3.40
N GLN A 60 -6.07 -24.32 3.85
CA GLN A 60 -7.46 -24.12 3.40
C GLN A 60 -7.55 -23.97 1.88
N GLN A 61 -6.64 -23.16 1.29
CA GLN A 61 -6.57 -22.97 -0.15
C GLN A 61 -6.32 -24.29 -0.89
N LYS A 62 -5.36 -25.09 -0.42
CA LYS A 62 -5.06 -26.42 -1.01
C LYS A 62 -6.26 -27.36 -0.97
N GLU A 63 -6.97 -27.40 0.16
CA GLU A 63 -8.17 -28.23 0.31
C GLU A 63 -9.26 -27.81 -0.68
N ASN A 64 -9.50 -26.49 -0.83
CA ASN A 64 -10.51 -25.97 -1.73
C ASN A 64 -10.12 -26.15 -3.21
N ILE A 65 -8.84 -25.95 -3.58
CA ILE A 65 -8.35 -26.30 -4.93
C ILE A 65 -8.59 -27.80 -5.20
N ARG A 66 -8.25 -28.66 -4.24
CA ARG A 66 -8.48 -30.10 -4.38
C ARG A 66 -9.96 -30.43 -4.56
N ALA A 67 -10.85 -29.80 -3.79
CA ALA A 67 -12.30 -30.00 -3.93
C ALA A 67 -12.79 -29.67 -5.35
N ILE A 68 -12.28 -28.58 -5.95
CA ILE A 68 -12.59 -28.20 -7.33
C ILE A 68 -12.00 -29.24 -8.31
N THR A 69 -10.72 -29.59 -8.17
CA THR A 69 -9.99 -30.39 -9.16
C THR A 69 -10.42 -31.83 -9.19
N VAL A 70 -10.75 -32.48 -8.05
CA VAL A 70 -11.22 -33.85 -7.98
C VAL A 70 -12.71 -34.03 -8.31
N ASN A 71 -13.47 -32.95 -8.39
CA ASN A 71 -14.89 -33.02 -8.77
C ASN A 71 -15.04 -33.61 -10.16
N ARG A 72 -15.78 -34.72 -10.27
CA ARG A 72 -15.99 -35.47 -11.53
C ARG A 72 -17.12 -34.94 -12.39
N ALA A 73 -17.91 -33.97 -11.88
CA ALA A 73 -18.94 -33.33 -12.66
C ALA A 73 -18.33 -32.55 -13.83
N VAL A 74 -19.09 -32.38 -14.89
CA VAL A 74 -18.66 -31.52 -16.01
C VAL A 74 -18.42 -30.10 -15.46
N PRO A 75 -17.25 -29.49 -15.72
CA PRO A 75 -16.94 -28.16 -15.24
C PRO A 75 -17.98 -27.13 -15.72
N ASP A 76 -18.52 -26.36 -14.80
CA ASP A 76 -19.45 -25.26 -15.06
C ASP A 76 -19.14 -24.06 -14.16
N PHE A 77 -19.95 -23.00 -14.23
CA PHE A 77 -19.77 -21.79 -13.46
C PHE A 77 -19.83 -22.04 -11.95
N ASP A 78 -20.83 -22.84 -11.51
CA ASP A 78 -21.13 -23.04 -10.09
C ASP A 78 -20.12 -23.97 -9.39
N ASN A 79 -19.65 -25.01 -10.09
CA ASN A 79 -18.74 -26.01 -9.53
C ASN A 79 -17.25 -25.71 -9.76
N THR A 80 -16.92 -24.69 -10.58
CA THR A 80 -15.53 -24.38 -10.94
C THR A 80 -15.17 -22.92 -10.70
N ILE A 81 -15.97 -21.97 -11.20
CA ILE A 81 -15.64 -20.54 -11.16
C ILE A 81 -16.07 -19.91 -9.84
N LEU A 82 -17.30 -20.17 -9.41
CA LEU A 82 -17.81 -19.58 -8.16
C LEU A 82 -16.99 -19.98 -6.91
N PRO A 83 -16.49 -21.24 -6.75
CA PRO A 83 -15.63 -21.59 -5.62
C PRO A 83 -14.29 -20.83 -5.60
N LEU A 84 -13.80 -20.29 -6.74
CA LEU A 84 -12.57 -19.48 -6.78
C LEU A 84 -12.73 -18.15 -6.07
N GLU A 85 -13.94 -17.60 -6.03
CA GLU A 85 -14.21 -16.33 -5.34
C GLU A 85 -14.05 -16.43 -3.81
N ASN A 86 -14.07 -17.65 -3.27
CA ASN A 86 -13.95 -17.90 -1.83
C ASN A 86 -12.89 -18.97 -1.52
N LEU A 87 -11.78 -18.92 -2.25
CA LEU A 87 -10.77 -19.99 -2.25
C LEU A 87 -10.06 -20.13 -0.91
N SER A 88 -9.78 -19.01 -0.22
CA SER A 88 -9.20 -19.02 1.12
C SER A 88 -9.55 -17.77 1.93
N PRO A 89 -10.70 -17.73 2.58
CA PRO A 89 -11.09 -16.60 3.43
C PRO A 89 -10.11 -16.28 4.56
N ILE A 90 -9.35 -17.26 5.06
CA ILE A 90 -8.30 -17.02 6.06
C ILE A 90 -7.15 -16.25 5.43
N LEU A 91 -6.69 -16.69 4.25
CA LEU A 91 -5.57 -16.06 3.55
C LEU A 91 -5.94 -14.64 3.13
N ASP A 92 -7.18 -14.41 2.66
CA ASP A 92 -7.68 -13.10 2.29
C ASP A 92 -7.64 -12.14 3.48
N ARG A 93 -8.14 -12.56 4.65
CA ARG A 93 -8.12 -11.73 5.86
C ARG A 93 -6.72 -11.37 6.31
N VAL A 94 -5.82 -12.35 6.38
CA VAL A 94 -4.46 -12.10 6.86
C VAL A 94 -3.63 -11.32 5.84
N ALA A 95 -3.76 -11.57 4.55
CA ALA A 95 -3.00 -10.88 3.51
C ALA A 95 -3.39 -9.41 3.39
N GLN A 96 -4.68 -9.08 3.50
CA GLN A 96 -5.15 -7.70 3.47
C GLN A 96 -4.56 -6.86 4.61
N VAL A 97 -4.56 -7.39 5.84
CA VAL A 97 -3.95 -6.70 6.99
C VAL A 97 -2.43 -6.70 6.88
N PHE A 98 -1.81 -7.76 6.34
CA PHE A 98 -0.37 -7.82 6.11
C PHE A 98 0.09 -6.68 5.18
N TYR A 99 -0.51 -6.52 4.01
CA TYR A 99 -0.14 -5.46 3.07
C TYR A 99 -0.46 -4.05 3.60
N HIS A 100 -1.52 -3.93 4.40
CA HIS A 100 -1.81 -2.69 5.10
C HIS A 100 -0.69 -2.33 6.09
N TYR A 101 -0.26 -3.28 6.92
CA TYR A 101 0.83 -3.06 7.88
C TYR A 101 2.17 -2.80 7.22
N ASP A 102 2.46 -3.45 6.10
CA ASP A 102 3.67 -3.20 5.30
C ASP A 102 3.77 -1.73 4.85
N GLY A 103 2.65 -1.13 4.49
CA GLY A 103 2.59 0.29 4.11
C GLY A 103 2.46 1.27 5.27
N ALA A 104 1.69 0.93 6.30
CA ALA A 104 1.24 1.87 7.31
C ALA A 104 1.85 1.65 8.71
N LEU A 105 2.35 0.45 9.03
CA LEU A 105 2.84 0.09 10.36
C LEU A 105 4.04 -0.88 10.29
N SER A 106 5.01 -0.61 9.42
CA SER A 106 6.19 -1.44 9.22
C SER A 106 7.22 -1.22 10.34
N THR A 107 6.98 -1.86 11.50
CA THR A 107 7.95 -1.91 12.60
C THR A 107 9.10 -2.88 12.28
N ASP A 108 10.22 -2.80 13.01
CA ASP A 108 11.35 -3.73 12.82
C ASP A 108 10.92 -5.20 13.02
N GLU A 109 10.03 -5.46 13.98
CA GLU A 109 9.48 -6.79 14.23
C GLU A 109 8.63 -7.27 13.06
N PHE A 110 7.77 -6.40 12.52
CA PHE A 110 6.95 -6.70 11.35
C PHE A 110 7.81 -6.91 10.11
N ALA A 111 8.81 -6.06 9.87
CA ALA A 111 9.72 -6.19 8.73
C ALA A 111 10.48 -7.52 8.76
N LYS A 112 10.95 -7.96 9.94
CA LYS A 112 11.59 -9.27 10.10
C LYS A 112 10.62 -10.43 9.83
N MET A 113 9.39 -10.36 10.31
CA MET A 113 8.35 -11.36 10.04
C MET A 113 8.01 -11.41 8.55
N SER A 114 7.99 -10.27 7.86
CA SER A 114 7.69 -10.16 6.43
C SER A 114 8.68 -10.92 5.55
N GLU A 115 9.95 -11.07 5.99
CA GLU A 115 10.96 -11.88 5.28
C GLU A 115 10.53 -13.37 5.16
N GLU A 116 9.76 -13.91 6.14
CA GLU A 116 9.16 -15.25 6.08
C GLU A 116 7.80 -15.23 5.38
N ALA A 117 6.98 -14.21 5.61
CA ALA A 117 5.61 -14.14 5.11
C ALA A 117 5.53 -14.01 3.59
N ILE A 118 6.36 -13.15 2.97
CA ILE A 118 6.32 -12.87 1.53
C ILE A 118 6.59 -14.13 0.67
N PRO A 119 7.61 -14.95 0.96
CA PRO A 119 7.78 -16.23 0.26
C PRO A 119 6.58 -17.18 0.37
N LEU A 120 5.94 -17.27 1.54
CA LEU A 120 4.75 -18.10 1.73
C LEU A 120 3.55 -17.60 0.92
N LEU A 121 3.32 -16.28 0.89
CA LEU A 121 2.26 -15.67 0.07
C LEU A 121 2.51 -15.88 -1.43
N ASN A 122 3.77 -15.77 -1.87
CA ASN A 122 4.15 -16.05 -3.26
C ASN A 122 3.94 -17.53 -3.61
N GLU A 123 4.31 -18.44 -2.72
CA GLU A 123 4.06 -19.87 -2.90
C GLU A 123 2.56 -20.15 -3.04
N ALA A 124 1.72 -19.58 -2.16
CA ALA A 124 0.27 -19.70 -2.22
C ALA A 124 -0.28 -19.23 -3.58
N SER A 125 0.18 -18.07 -4.05
CA SER A 125 -0.22 -17.54 -5.37
C SER A 125 0.20 -18.46 -6.51
N ASN A 126 1.42 -18.99 -6.49
CA ASN A 126 1.92 -19.90 -7.51
C ASN A 126 1.15 -21.24 -7.52
N GLN A 127 0.78 -21.77 -6.35
CA GLN A 127 -0.03 -22.99 -6.24
C GLN A 127 -1.39 -22.87 -6.93
N VAL A 128 -2.02 -21.69 -6.86
CA VAL A 128 -3.27 -21.43 -7.58
C VAL A 128 -3.01 -21.21 -9.07
N ASN A 129 -2.18 -20.24 -9.38
CA ASN A 129 -2.03 -19.71 -10.73
C ASN A 129 -1.36 -20.68 -11.72
N LEU A 130 -0.64 -21.67 -11.22
CA LEU A 130 0.11 -22.63 -12.04
C LEU A 130 -0.39 -24.09 -11.90
N ASP A 131 -1.54 -24.29 -11.25
CA ASP A 131 -2.17 -25.61 -11.16
C ASP A 131 -2.82 -26.01 -12.49
N ASP A 132 -2.28 -27.06 -13.11
CA ASP A 132 -2.74 -27.56 -14.41
C ASP A 132 -4.18 -28.10 -14.37
N GLN A 133 -4.55 -28.78 -13.29
CA GLN A 133 -5.88 -29.38 -13.18
C GLN A 133 -6.94 -28.31 -13.02
N LEU A 134 -6.64 -27.30 -12.19
CA LEU A 134 -7.50 -26.14 -11.99
C LEU A 134 -7.63 -25.34 -13.28
N PHE A 135 -6.51 -25.03 -13.93
CA PHE A 135 -6.53 -24.29 -15.21
C PHE A 135 -7.32 -25.04 -16.31
N ASN A 136 -7.16 -26.36 -16.41
CA ASN A 136 -7.91 -27.16 -17.38
C ASN A 136 -9.42 -27.10 -17.14
N LYS A 137 -9.87 -27.06 -15.88
CA LYS A 137 -11.29 -26.89 -15.55
C LYS A 137 -11.79 -25.49 -15.89
N ILE A 138 -11.02 -24.44 -15.54
CA ILE A 138 -11.34 -23.05 -15.92
C ILE A 138 -11.44 -22.93 -17.43
N LYS A 139 -10.48 -23.52 -18.16
CA LYS A 139 -10.49 -23.54 -19.63
C LYS A 139 -11.71 -24.26 -20.20
N ALA A 140 -12.10 -25.38 -19.63
CA ALA A 140 -13.29 -26.11 -20.08
C ALA A 140 -14.59 -25.31 -19.89
N VAL A 141 -14.68 -24.48 -18.84
CA VAL A 141 -15.79 -23.53 -18.65
C VAL A 141 -15.69 -22.38 -19.67
N TYR A 142 -14.48 -21.82 -19.84
CA TYR A 142 -14.23 -20.73 -20.79
C TYR A 142 -14.61 -21.12 -22.23
N ASP A 143 -14.20 -22.29 -22.67
CA ASP A 143 -14.46 -22.77 -24.05
C ASP A 143 -15.98 -22.89 -24.35
N ARG A 144 -16.79 -23.21 -23.34
CA ARG A 144 -18.25 -23.40 -23.47
C ARG A 144 -19.10 -22.27 -22.89
N ARG A 145 -18.50 -21.15 -22.45
CA ARG A 145 -19.17 -20.07 -21.70
C ARG A 145 -20.41 -19.49 -22.38
N ASN A 146 -20.44 -19.50 -23.73
CA ASN A 146 -21.57 -19.00 -24.50
C ASN A 146 -22.72 -20.02 -24.66
N GLU A 147 -22.50 -21.27 -24.30
CA GLU A 147 -23.45 -22.39 -24.43
C GLU A 147 -24.11 -22.75 -23.09
N MET A 148 -23.63 -22.16 -21.97
CA MET A 148 -24.04 -22.50 -20.61
C MET A 148 -25.22 -21.68 -20.08
N GLY A 149 -25.79 -20.74 -20.89
CA GLY A 149 -26.87 -19.87 -20.43
C GLY A 149 -26.45 -18.83 -19.39
N LEU A 150 -25.15 -18.52 -19.30
CA LEU A 150 -24.60 -17.54 -18.37
C LEU A 150 -25.04 -16.13 -18.76
N ASN A 151 -25.28 -15.28 -17.74
CA ASN A 151 -25.50 -13.87 -17.99
C ASN A 151 -24.19 -13.15 -18.39
N PRO A 152 -24.24 -11.91 -18.93
CA PRO A 152 -23.05 -11.18 -19.39
C PRO A 152 -21.99 -10.97 -18.31
N VAL A 153 -22.38 -10.80 -17.05
CA VAL A 153 -21.44 -10.62 -15.91
C VAL A 153 -20.71 -11.93 -15.64
N GLN A 154 -21.42 -13.06 -15.59
CA GLN A 154 -20.81 -14.38 -15.40
C GLN A 154 -19.84 -14.73 -16.53
N ILE A 155 -20.21 -14.46 -17.79
CA ILE A 155 -19.31 -14.64 -18.94
C ILE A 155 -18.04 -13.82 -18.73
N ARG A 156 -18.17 -12.57 -18.33
CA ARG A 156 -17.03 -11.69 -18.08
C ARG A 156 -16.12 -12.20 -16.94
N VAL A 157 -16.69 -12.74 -15.87
CA VAL A 157 -15.93 -13.36 -14.76
C VAL A 157 -15.15 -14.57 -15.27
N VAL A 158 -15.77 -15.46 -16.04
CA VAL A 158 -15.08 -16.61 -16.65
C VAL A 158 -13.91 -16.16 -17.55
N GLU A 159 -14.13 -15.16 -18.40
CA GLU A 159 -13.09 -14.60 -19.28
C GLU A 159 -11.95 -13.96 -18.47
N LYS A 160 -12.27 -13.31 -17.35
CA LYS A 160 -11.28 -12.72 -16.45
C LYS A 160 -10.40 -13.80 -15.83
N TYR A 161 -10.98 -14.83 -15.22
CA TYR A 161 -10.22 -15.94 -14.63
C TYR A 161 -9.34 -16.65 -15.64
N TYR A 162 -9.89 -17.04 -16.80
CA TYR A 162 -9.11 -17.70 -17.83
C TYR A 162 -7.90 -16.85 -18.26
N ARG A 163 -8.12 -15.56 -18.49
CA ARG A 163 -7.05 -14.64 -18.90
C ARG A 163 -6.00 -14.46 -17.79
N GLU A 164 -6.42 -14.24 -16.55
CA GLU A 164 -5.51 -14.06 -15.42
C GLU A 164 -4.61 -15.27 -15.20
N PHE A 165 -5.16 -16.48 -15.25
CA PHE A 165 -4.37 -17.71 -15.14
C PHE A 165 -3.40 -17.87 -16.33
N ALA A 166 -3.85 -17.64 -17.55
CA ALA A 166 -2.99 -17.70 -18.72
C ALA A 166 -1.84 -16.67 -18.66
N GLU A 167 -2.13 -15.46 -18.22
CA GLU A 167 -1.15 -14.38 -18.04
C GLU A 167 -0.16 -14.65 -16.91
N GLN A 168 -0.52 -15.45 -15.91
CA GLN A 168 0.40 -15.91 -14.87
C GLN A 168 1.23 -17.12 -15.29
N GLY A 169 0.97 -17.68 -16.46
CA GLY A 169 1.75 -18.77 -17.03
C GLY A 169 1.08 -20.16 -16.98
N ALA A 170 -0.19 -20.26 -16.55
CA ALA A 170 -0.89 -21.53 -16.46
C ALA A 170 -0.95 -22.30 -17.80
N ALA A 171 -0.98 -21.57 -18.92
CA ALA A 171 -1.00 -22.15 -20.26
C ALA A 171 0.39 -22.60 -20.77
N LEU A 172 1.47 -22.34 -20.04
CA LEU A 172 2.84 -22.66 -20.44
C LEU A 172 3.14 -24.17 -20.29
N PRO A 173 4.07 -24.71 -21.10
CA PRO A 173 4.66 -26.02 -20.86
C PRO A 173 5.36 -26.09 -19.50
N GLU A 174 5.44 -27.27 -18.92
CA GLU A 174 5.93 -27.51 -17.55
C GLU A 174 7.36 -27.00 -17.31
N ASP A 175 8.26 -27.14 -18.31
CA ASP A 175 9.62 -26.60 -18.26
C ASP A 175 9.63 -25.06 -18.17
N LYS A 176 8.75 -24.40 -18.90
CA LYS A 176 8.59 -22.94 -18.90
C LYS A 176 7.95 -22.42 -17.61
N LYS A 177 7.01 -23.17 -17.03
CA LYS A 177 6.45 -22.87 -15.70
C LYS A 177 7.54 -22.86 -14.64
N LYS A 178 8.38 -23.88 -14.59
CA LYS A 178 9.52 -23.98 -13.65
C LYS A 178 10.52 -22.82 -13.83
N GLU A 179 10.75 -22.41 -15.06
CA GLU A 179 11.60 -21.27 -15.35
C GLU A 179 10.96 -19.95 -14.88
N LEU A 180 9.65 -19.77 -15.12
CA LEU A 180 8.88 -18.61 -14.69
C LEU A 180 8.86 -18.46 -13.16
N ILE A 181 8.65 -19.54 -12.43
CA ILE A 181 8.68 -19.55 -10.95
C ILE A 181 10.02 -19.00 -10.44
N LYS A 182 11.15 -19.54 -10.96
CA LYS A 182 12.49 -19.05 -10.58
C LYS A 182 12.67 -17.56 -10.85
N VAL A 183 12.22 -17.10 -12.01
CA VAL A 183 12.31 -15.66 -12.37
C VAL A 183 11.45 -14.80 -11.44
N ASN A 184 10.25 -15.24 -11.10
CA ASN A 184 9.38 -14.51 -10.17
C ASN A 184 9.97 -14.47 -8.75
N ASP A 185 10.55 -15.56 -8.25
CA ASP A 185 11.21 -15.61 -6.94
C ASP A 185 12.42 -14.69 -6.87
N GLU A 186 13.24 -14.65 -7.92
CA GLU A 186 14.38 -13.75 -8.01
C GLU A 186 13.93 -12.28 -8.07
N LEU A 187 12.89 -11.97 -8.86
CA LEU A 187 12.29 -10.63 -8.92
C LEU A 187 11.77 -10.18 -7.55
N SER A 188 11.07 -11.03 -6.83
CA SER A 188 10.54 -10.72 -5.50
C SER A 188 11.66 -10.37 -4.51
N LYS A 189 12.75 -11.15 -4.49
CA LYS A 189 13.93 -10.86 -3.65
C LYS A 189 14.58 -9.53 -4.01
N LEU A 190 14.70 -9.24 -5.30
CA LEU A 190 15.28 -7.98 -5.77
C LEU A 190 14.40 -6.77 -5.44
N PHE A 191 13.08 -6.89 -5.46
CA PHE A 191 12.19 -5.81 -5.03
C PHE A 191 12.30 -5.53 -3.54
N ILE A 192 12.41 -6.56 -2.71
CA ILE A 192 12.67 -6.42 -1.27
C ILE A 192 13.99 -5.67 -1.06
N GLN A 193 15.06 -6.11 -1.74
CA GLN A 193 16.37 -5.47 -1.65
C GLN A 193 16.33 -4.02 -2.13
N PHE A 194 15.63 -3.73 -3.23
CA PHE A 194 15.46 -2.38 -3.75
C PHE A 194 14.80 -1.45 -2.72
N ASN A 195 13.70 -1.90 -2.14
CA ASN A 195 12.95 -1.11 -1.15
C ASN A 195 13.75 -0.92 0.14
N LYS A 196 14.45 -1.94 0.62
CA LYS A 196 15.33 -1.86 1.79
C LYS A 196 16.46 -0.85 1.58
N ASN A 197 17.13 -0.90 0.42
CA ASN A 197 18.17 0.07 0.07
C ASN A 197 17.63 1.50 0.03
N LEU A 198 16.46 1.69 -0.59
CA LEU A 198 15.82 2.99 -0.71
C LEU A 198 15.45 3.57 0.67
N LEU A 199 14.86 2.75 1.53
CA LEU A 199 14.49 3.14 2.89
C LEU A 199 15.72 3.52 3.72
N ASN A 200 16.75 2.67 3.70
CA ASN A 200 17.99 2.91 4.44
C ASN A 200 18.68 4.18 3.96
N ALA A 201 18.77 4.39 2.64
CA ALA A 201 19.36 5.60 2.07
C ALA A 201 18.58 6.86 2.47
N THR A 202 17.24 6.79 2.47
CA THR A 202 16.38 7.90 2.88
C THR A 202 16.58 8.27 4.35
N ASN A 203 16.63 7.27 5.23
CA ASN A 203 16.73 7.49 6.68
C ASN A 203 18.14 7.91 7.13
N SER A 204 19.17 7.50 6.39
CA SER A 204 20.57 7.82 6.71
C SER A 204 21.01 9.20 6.25
N PHE A 205 20.34 9.79 5.25
CA PHE A 205 20.72 11.11 4.73
C PHE A 205 20.14 12.23 5.57
N TYR A 206 20.99 13.19 5.90
CA TYR A 206 20.58 14.48 6.49
C TYR A 206 21.61 15.57 6.21
N VAL A 207 21.15 16.81 6.31
CA VAL A 207 21.99 18.02 6.26
C VAL A 207 21.85 18.74 7.59
N THR A 208 22.98 19.02 8.26
CA THR A 208 23.02 19.79 9.49
C THR A 208 23.30 21.27 9.15
N VAL A 209 22.46 22.16 9.67
CA VAL A 209 22.67 23.62 9.60
C VAL A 209 23.19 24.08 10.95
N TYR A 210 24.27 24.85 10.92
CA TYR A 210 25.02 25.30 12.09
C TYR A 210 24.79 26.77 12.41
N ASN A 211 24.33 27.57 11.43
CA ASN A 211 24.09 28.99 11.56
C ASN A 211 22.62 29.34 11.33
N GLU A 212 22.01 30.08 12.24
CA GLU A 212 20.62 30.50 12.16
C GLU A 212 20.34 31.36 10.90
N ASP A 213 21.31 32.15 10.42
CA ASP A 213 21.17 32.93 9.20
C ASP A 213 20.89 32.08 7.96
N ASP A 214 21.36 30.81 7.95
CA ASP A 214 21.13 29.87 6.86
C ASP A 214 19.68 29.34 6.78
N LEU A 215 18.86 29.64 7.82
CA LEU A 215 17.44 29.25 7.87
C LEU A 215 16.53 30.34 7.26
N ALA A 216 17.11 31.48 6.82
CA ALA A 216 16.34 32.58 6.27
C ALA A 216 15.37 32.14 5.18
N GLY A 217 14.11 32.58 5.26
CA GLY A 217 13.04 32.29 4.34
C GLY A 217 12.23 31.02 4.68
N LEU A 218 12.73 30.15 5.56
CA LEU A 218 11.99 28.96 5.97
C LEU A 218 10.80 29.31 6.89
N PRO A 219 9.65 28.61 6.77
CA PRO A 219 8.56 28.72 7.71
C PRO A 219 8.98 28.32 9.13
N GLU A 220 8.46 29.01 10.16
CA GLU A 220 8.75 28.70 11.57
C GLU A 220 8.50 27.25 11.94
N SER A 221 7.42 26.65 11.43
CA SER A 221 7.09 25.25 11.65
C SER A 221 8.16 24.30 11.11
N SER A 222 8.77 24.63 9.97
CA SER A 222 9.86 23.84 9.37
C SER A 222 11.15 23.97 10.16
N VAL A 223 11.45 25.16 10.68
CA VAL A 223 12.59 25.40 11.56
C VAL A 223 12.44 24.64 12.88
N ALA A 224 11.24 24.68 13.49
CA ALA A 224 10.95 23.93 14.71
C ALA A 224 11.07 22.42 14.51
N MET A 225 10.58 21.89 13.38
CA MET A 225 10.72 20.47 13.02
C MET A 225 12.21 20.08 12.85
N ALA A 226 13.00 20.91 12.18
CA ALA A 226 14.42 20.68 11.99
C ALA A 226 15.22 20.71 13.31
N ALA A 227 14.85 21.59 14.24
CA ALA A 227 15.43 21.64 15.59
C ALA A 227 15.08 20.37 16.40
N GLN A 228 13.83 19.90 16.31
CA GLN A 228 13.42 18.66 16.97
C GLN A 228 14.15 17.44 16.37
N GLU A 229 14.33 17.39 15.05
CA GLU A 229 15.08 16.30 14.39
C GLU A 229 16.56 16.33 14.79
N ALA A 230 17.17 17.51 14.95
CA ALA A 230 18.52 17.65 15.47
C ALA A 230 18.62 17.09 16.90
N LYS A 231 17.67 17.46 17.77
CA LYS A 231 17.60 16.94 19.14
C LYS A 231 17.47 15.42 19.19
N ASN A 232 16.63 14.83 18.34
CA ASN A 232 16.46 13.38 18.24
C ASN A 232 17.77 12.66 17.87
N ARG A 233 18.68 13.38 17.20
CA ARG A 233 20.01 12.88 16.79
C ARG A 233 21.15 13.25 17.77
N GLY A 234 20.83 13.89 18.90
CA GLY A 234 21.83 14.36 19.87
C GLY A 234 22.62 15.59 19.41
N LEU A 235 22.08 16.38 18.48
CA LEU A 235 22.66 17.62 17.92
C LEU A 235 21.91 18.85 18.45
N ASP A 236 21.78 18.95 19.77
CA ASP A 236 21.05 20.07 20.41
C ASP A 236 21.62 21.43 20.01
N GLY A 237 20.74 22.38 19.74
CA GLY A 237 21.09 23.75 19.33
C GLY A 237 21.42 23.89 17.84
N LEU A 238 21.26 22.84 17.04
CA LEU A 238 21.41 22.83 15.59
C LEU A 238 20.08 22.51 14.90
N TRP A 239 20.08 22.50 13.57
CA TRP A 239 18.93 22.15 12.76
C TRP A 239 19.31 21.03 11.78
N VAL A 240 18.46 20.02 11.65
CA VAL A 240 18.68 18.89 10.74
C VAL A 240 17.52 18.79 9.74
N PHE A 241 17.87 18.80 8.47
CA PHE A 241 16.95 18.59 7.36
C PHE A 241 17.18 17.24 6.73
N THR A 242 16.11 16.49 6.51
CA THR A 242 16.10 15.14 5.94
C THR A 242 15.47 15.11 4.55
N LEU A 243 15.49 13.93 3.89
CA LEU A 243 14.84 13.78 2.57
C LEU A 243 13.34 13.51 2.64
N HIS A 244 12.77 13.36 3.82
CA HIS A 244 11.33 13.22 3.98
C HIS A 244 10.59 14.48 3.47
N ALA A 245 9.47 14.27 2.79
CA ALA A 245 8.76 15.35 2.09
C ALA A 245 8.48 16.58 2.99
N PRO A 246 8.02 16.44 4.26
CA PRO A 246 7.76 17.58 5.13
C PRO A 246 9.01 18.39 5.47
N SER A 247 10.20 17.77 5.49
CA SER A 247 11.48 18.45 5.74
C SER A 247 12.06 19.03 4.46
N ARG A 248 12.03 18.26 3.36
CA ARG A 248 12.66 18.60 2.09
C ARG A 248 11.94 19.71 1.33
N LEU A 249 10.61 19.62 1.19
CA LEU A 249 9.86 20.53 0.33
C LEU A 249 9.94 21.99 0.79
N PRO A 250 9.78 22.33 2.08
CA PRO A 250 9.96 23.70 2.53
C PRO A 250 11.37 24.24 2.26
N VAL A 251 12.42 23.43 2.37
CA VAL A 251 13.77 23.85 2.02
C VAL A 251 13.86 24.23 0.55
N LEU A 252 13.35 23.40 -0.35
CA LEU A 252 13.41 23.66 -1.79
C LEU A 252 12.55 24.86 -2.21
N GLN A 253 11.43 25.12 -1.52
CA GLN A 253 10.49 26.18 -1.84
C GLN A 253 10.87 27.55 -1.23
N TYR A 254 11.40 27.56 0.00
CA TYR A 254 11.48 28.80 0.78
C TYR A 254 12.88 29.15 1.29
N ALA A 255 13.82 28.18 1.43
CA ALA A 255 15.14 28.50 1.94
C ALA A 255 15.87 29.49 1.01
N GLN A 256 16.30 30.63 1.54
CA GLN A 256 17.12 31.59 0.80
C GLN A 256 18.54 31.05 0.54
N ASN A 257 19.05 30.23 1.46
CA ASN A 257 20.37 29.57 1.27
C ASN A 257 20.34 28.59 0.10
N ARG A 258 20.97 29.02 -1.03
CA ARG A 258 21.04 28.23 -2.25
C ARG A 258 21.83 26.94 -2.06
N GLY A 259 22.88 26.96 -1.21
CA GLY A 259 23.70 25.76 -0.91
C GLY A 259 22.88 24.69 -0.17
N LEU A 260 21.99 25.10 0.73
CA LEU A 260 21.09 24.19 1.43
C LEU A 260 20.09 23.53 0.45
N ARG A 261 19.49 24.32 -0.48
CA ARG A 261 18.64 23.78 -1.53
C ARG A 261 19.38 22.77 -2.41
N GLU A 262 20.61 23.11 -2.83
CA GLU A 262 21.46 22.23 -3.65
C GLU A 262 21.77 20.91 -2.93
N ALA A 263 22.17 20.96 -1.65
CA ALA A 263 22.50 19.79 -0.86
C ALA A 263 21.29 18.83 -0.73
N ILE A 264 20.12 19.36 -0.39
CA ILE A 264 18.87 18.60 -0.27
C ILE A 264 18.41 18.06 -1.63
N TYR A 265 18.48 18.86 -2.69
CA TYR A 265 18.11 18.40 -4.05
C TYR A 265 19.01 17.26 -4.52
N LYS A 266 20.34 17.42 -4.39
CA LYS A 266 21.30 16.38 -4.77
C LYS A 266 21.11 15.11 -3.95
N GLY A 267 20.94 15.24 -2.62
CA GLY A 267 20.67 14.09 -1.75
C GLY A 267 19.45 13.30 -2.21
N TYR A 268 18.37 13.99 -2.59
CA TYR A 268 17.13 13.34 -3.04
C TYR A 268 17.27 12.71 -4.44
N THR A 269 17.87 13.40 -5.39
CA THR A 269 17.97 12.92 -6.79
C THR A 269 19.03 11.86 -7.00
N THR A 270 19.97 11.70 -6.07
CA THR A 270 20.97 10.63 -6.09
C THR A 270 20.71 9.54 -5.04
N LEU A 271 19.49 9.51 -4.50
CA LEU A 271 19.09 8.56 -3.47
C LEU A 271 19.30 7.11 -3.93
N ALA A 272 19.92 6.30 -3.08
CA ALA A 272 20.26 4.90 -3.34
C ALA A 272 21.01 4.67 -4.67
N SER A 273 21.87 5.62 -5.09
CA SER A 273 22.67 5.50 -6.32
C SER A 273 24.14 5.17 -6.08
N PHE A 274 24.60 5.11 -4.82
CA PHE A 274 25.98 4.82 -4.43
C PHE A 274 26.08 4.17 -3.05
N GLY A 275 27.29 3.71 -2.68
CA GLY A 275 27.57 3.07 -1.40
C GLY A 275 26.86 1.73 -1.22
N ASP A 276 26.65 1.32 0.03
CA ASP A 276 26.07 0.02 0.40
C ASP A 276 24.61 -0.12 0.00
N ASN A 277 23.90 1.02 -0.14
CA ASN A 277 22.49 1.06 -0.55
C ASN A 277 22.31 1.29 -2.06
N ASN A 278 23.32 1.03 -2.89
CA ASN A 278 23.29 1.28 -4.34
C ASN A 278 22.29 0.35 -5.05
N ASN A 279 21.26 0.94 -5.66
CA ASN A 279 20.23 0.21 -6.40
C ASN A 279 20.53 0.01 -7.89
N TYR A 280 21.56 0.61 -8.47
CA TYR A 280 21.86 0.40 -9.91
C TYR A 280 22.10 -1.08 -10.28
N PRO A 281 22.88 -1.87 -9.51
CA PRO A 281 23.02 -3.30 -9.78
C PRO A 281 21.72 -4.07 -9.66
N VAL A 282 20.88 -3.70 -8.69
CA VAL A 282 19.55 -4.31 -8.45
C VAL A 282 18.62 -4.00 -9.64
N ILE A 283 18.55 -2.74 -10.07
CA ILE A 283 17.78 -2.31 -11.24
C ILE A 283 18.18 -3.10 -12.49
N LYS A 284 19.50 -3.23 -12.76
CA LYS A 284 19.98 -4.00 -13.89
C LYS A 284 19.49 -5.44 -13.89
N GLN A 285 19.52 -6.10 -12.73
CA GLN A 285 19.02 -7.46 -12.59
C GLN A 285 17.50 -7.52 -12.80
N ILE A 286 16.73 -6.60 -12.20
CA ILE A 286 15.28 -6.53 -12.38
C ILE A 286 14.91 -6.37 -13.86
N VAL A 287 15.56 -5.46 -14.60
CA VAL A 287 15.25 -5.24 -16.04
C VAL A 287 15.55 -6.50 -16.86
N THR A 288 16.69 -7.14 -16.57
CA THR A 288 17.10 -8.38 -17.25
C THR A 288 16.11 -9.52 -17.01
N LEU A 289 15.66 -9.69 -15.76
CA LEU A 289 14.67 -10.72 -15.42
C LEU A 289 13.28 -10.42 -15.97
N ARG A 290 12.88 -9.14 -16.06
CA ARG A 290 11.64 -8.73 -16.71
C ARG A 290 11.63 -9.04 -18.19
N ASP A 291 12.75 -8.81 -18.91
CA ASP A 291 12.87 -9.21 -20.31
C ASP A 291 12.83 -10.73 -20.47
N LYS A 292 13.54 -11.47 -19.61
CA LYS A 292 13.47 -12.93 -19.57
C LYS A 292 12.04 -13.43 -19.32
N LYS A 293 11.33 -12.84 -18.37
CA LYS A 293 9.91 -13.16 -18.09
C LYS A 293 9.04 -12.94 -19.31
N ALA A 294 9.19 -11.82 -20.00
CA ALA A 294 8.42 -11.53 -21.21
C ALA A 294 8.65 -12.60 -22.29
N LYS A 295 9.90 -13.02 -22.51
CA LYS A 295 10.24 -14.07 -23.49
C LYS A 295 9.68 -15.43 -23.11
N ILE A 296 9.71 -15.80 -21.82
CA ILE A 296 9.07 -17.03 -21.32
C ILE A 296 7.56 -17.00 -21.64
N MET A 297 6.92 -15.83 -21.47
CA MET A 297 5.50 -15.62 -21.74
C MET A 297 5.15 -15.44 -23.22
N GLY A 298 6.13 -15.51 -24.15
CA GLY A 298 5.91 -15.43 -25.58
C GLY A 298 5.87 -14.01 -26.16
N PHE A 299 6.36 -13.02 -25.42
CA PHE A 299 6.45 -11.63 -25.87
C PHE A 299 7.88 -11.25 -26.25
N ASP A 300 8.04 -10.33 -27.20
CA ASP A 300 9.36 -9.85 -27.63
C ASP A 300 10.09 -9.06 -26.54
N ASN A 301 9.35 -8.35 -25.69
CA ASN A 301 9.90 -7.56 -24.59
C ASN A 301 8.84 -7.30 -23.49
N PHE A 302 9.30 -6.78 -22.36
CA PHE A 302 8.43 -6.52 -21.21
C PHE A 302 7.39 -5.41 -21.47
N ALA A 303 7.71 -4.40 -22.29
CA ALA A 303 6.76 -3.34 -22.63
C ALA A 303 5.57 -3.92 -23.42
N GLN A 304 5.82 -4.78 -24.41
CA GLN A 304 4.78 -5.46 -25.16
C GLN A 304 3.90 -6.33 -24.24
N MET A 305 4.49 -7.09 -23.34
CA MET A 305 3.76 -7.89 -22.35
C MET A 305 2.85 -7.03 -21.48
N MET A 306 3.34 -5.90 -20.98
CA MET A 306 2.57 -5.03 -20.08
C MET A 306 1.48 -4.24 -20.82
N THR A 307 1.78 -3.71 -22.01
CA THR A 307 0.80 -2.90 -22.76
C THR A 307 -0.32 -3.74 -23.35
N SER A 308 -0.10 -5.02 -23.64
CA SER A 308 -1.15 -5.93 -24.14
C SER A 308 -2.33 -6.08 -23.18
N ARG A 309 -2.15 -5.74 -21.90
CA ARG A 309 -3.13 -5.90 -20.81
C ARG A 309 -3.94 -4.65 -20.51
N VAL A 310 -3.57 -3.52 -21.10
CA VAL A 310 -4.15 -2.21 -20.80
C VAL A 310 -4.73 -1.58 -22.07
N MET A 311 -5.42 -0.45 -21.90
CA MET A 311 -6.12 0.24 -23.00
C MET A 311 -5.20 0.63 -24.17
N ALA A 312 -3.91 0.87 -23.94
CA ALA A 312 -2.94 1.17 -24.98
C ALA A 312 -2.75 0.02 -25.99
N GLY A 313 -2.84 -1.23 -25.55
CA GLY A 313 -2.71 -2.42 -26.39
C GLY A 313 -1.29 -2.68 -26.90
N THR A 314 -0.54 -1.65 -27.29
CA THR A 314 0.83 -1.75 -27.82
C THR A 314 1.78 -0.71 -27.23
N PRO A 315 3.11 -0.98 -27.20
CA PRO A 315 4.12 0.01 -26.78
C PRO A 315 4.08 1.29 -27.65
N GLU A 316 3.82 1.13 -28.95
CA GLU A 316 3.76 2.24 -29.91
C GLU A 316 2.61 3.18 -29.59
N ALA A 317 1.40 2.65 -29.27
CA ALA A 317 0.26 3.47 -28.90
C ALA A 317 0.53 4.26 -27.60
N ALA A 318 1.14 3.61 -26.60
CA ALA A 318 1.55 4.27 -25.35
C ALA A 318 2.61 5.36 -25.60
N THR A 319 3.64 5.05 -26.41
CA THR A 319 4.70 6.00 -26.76
C THR A 319 4.17 7.19 -27.54
N ASN A 320 3.29 6.95 -28.51
CA ASN A 320 2.67 8.03 -29.29
C ASN A 320 1.87 9.00 -28.42
N LEU A 321 1.11 8.48 -27.45
CA LEU A 321 0.39 9.34 -26.50
C LEU A 321 1.39 10.15 -25.64
N LEU A 322 2.45 9.52 -25.14
CA LEU A 322 3.47 10.21 -24.36
C LEU A 322 4.13 11.33 -25.16
N LEU A 323 4.48 11.09 -26.42
CA LEU A 323 5.12 12.11 -27.30
C LEU A 323 4.19 13.28 -27.59
N GLN A 324 2.88 13.04 -27.80
CA GLN A 324 1.89 14.10 -27.99
C GLN A 324 1.81 15.06 -26.80
N VAL A 325 2.05 14.55 -25.59
CA VAL A 325 2.07 15.36 -24.35
C VAL A 325 3.45 15.95 -24.08
N PHE A 326 4.51 15.18 -24.35
CA PHE A 326 5.89 15.54 -24.01
C PHE A 326 6.38 16.76 -24.79
N GLU A 327 6.18 16.80 -26.10
CA GLU A 327 6.67 17.90 -26.93
C GLU A 327 6.11 19.28 -26.51
N PRO A 328 4.78 19.47 -26.37
CA PRO A 328 4.26 20.75 -25.87
C PRO A 328 4.63 21.02 -24.40
N ALA A 329 4.77 19.98 -23.55
CA ALA A 329 5.19 20.13 -22.17
C ALA A 329 6.63 20.65 -22.04
N VAL A 330 7.56 20.12 -22.86
CA VAL A 330 8.95 20.62 -22.89
C VAL A 330 8.99 22.08 -23.31
N LYS A 331 8.24 22.46 -24.36
CA LYS A 331 8.17 23.87 -24.77
C LYS A 331 7.67 24.76 -23.62
N ARG A 332 6.60 24.34 -22.94
CA ARG A 332 6.04 25.08 -21.80
C ARG A 332 7.03 25.17 -20.62
N SER A 333 7.75 24.10 -20.33
CA SER A 333 8.80 24.08 -19.30
C SER A 333 9.91 25.11 -19.56
N HIS A 334 10.32 25.27 -20.82
CA HIS A 334 11.31 26.30 -21.19
C HIS A 334 10.76 27.73 -20.96
N GLU A 335 9.50 27.99 -21.26
CA GLU A 335 8.85 29.27 -20.99
C GLU A 335 8.80 29.56 -19.48
N GLU A 336 8.46 28.55 -18.67
CA GLU A 336 8.41 28.68 -17.21
C GLU A 336 9.81 28.93 -16.59
N VAL A 337 10.84 28.24 -17.10
CA VAL A 337 12.23 28.50 -16.69
C VAL A 337 12.67 29.90 -17.08
N ALA A 338 12.25 30.42 -18.23
CA ALA A 338 12.53 31.80 -18.62
C ALA A 338 11.87 32.84 -17.70
N ASP A 339 10.63 32.59 -17.25
CA ASP A 339 9.95 33.43 -16.24
C ASP A 339 10.72 33.45 -14.92
N MET A 340 11.24 32.29 -14.48
CA MET A 340 12.05 32.18 -13.27
C MET A 340 13.39 32.90 -13.42
N GLN A 341 14.06 32.75 -14.57
CA GLN A 341 15.32 33.43 -14.86
C GLN A 341 15.14 34.95 -14.84
N ALA A 342 14.03 35.47 -15.37
CA ALA A 342 13.73 36.91 -15.31
C ALA A 342 13.67 37.44 -13.88
N ILE A 343 13.16 36.68 -12.91
CA ILE A 343 13.18 37.06 -11.51
C ILE A 343 14.60 37.07 -10.94
N VAL A 344 15.43 36.05 -11.29
CA VAL A 344 16.86 36.05 -10.89
C VAL A 344 17.56 37.32 -11.37
N ASP A 345 17.33 37.70 -12.63
CA ASP A 345 17.98 38.86 -13.26
C ASP A 345 17.47 40.17 -12.62
N GLU A 346 16.17 40.32 -12.32
CA GLU A 346 15.58 41.45 -11.61
C GLU A 346 16.15 41.62 -10.19
N GLU A 347 16.43 40.49 -9.50
CA GLU A 347 17.05 40.49 -8.16
C GLU A 347 18.57 40.75 -8.18
N GLY A 348 19.14 40.92 -9.36
CA GLY A 348 20.59 41.11 -9.52
C GLY A 348 21.41 39.84 -9.38
N GLY A 349 20.77 38.68 -9.48
CA GLY A 349 21.42 37.36 -9.45
C GLY A 349 22.27 37.13 -10.72
N ASN A 350 23.52 36.73 -10.54
CA ASN A 350 24.45 36.47 -11.66
C ASN A 350 24.64 34.93 -11.84
N PHE A 351 23.54 34.21 -12.00
CA PHE A 351 23.57 32.76 -12.23
C PHE A 351 22.38 32.31 -13.09
N LYS A 352 22.52 31.16 -13.73
CA LYS A 352 21.44 30.50 -14.42
C LYS A 352 20.66 29.60 -13.45
N ILE A 353 19.36 29.50 -13.65
CA ILE A 353 18.48 28.56 -12.92
C ILE A 353 19.06 27.15 -13.02
N ALA A 354 19.31 26.55 -11.88
CA ALA A 354 19.68 25.15 -11.72
C ALA A 354 18.49 24.35 -11.16
N PRO A 355 18.50 23.01 -11.24
CA PRO A 355 17.38 22.19 -10.79
C PRO A 355 16.96 22.43 -9.33
N TRP A 356 17.89 22.75 -8.44
CA TRP A 356 17.60 23.07 -7.04
C TRP A 356 17.02 24.46 -6.80
N ASP A 357 17.00 25.33 -7.83
CA ASP A 357 16.39 26.65 -7.78
C ASP A 357 14.93 26.63 -8.23
N TYR A 358 14.49 25.56 -8.91
CA TYR A 358 13.18 25.49 -9.56
C TYR A 358 12.03 25.79 -8.61
N TYR A 359 11.91 25.07 -7.50
CA TYR A 359 10.80 25.26 -6.56
C TYR A 359 10.81 26.66 -5.95
N PHE A 360 11.98 27.17 -5.59
CA PHE A 360 12.13 28.49 -4.98
C PHE A 360 11.69 29.61 -5.92
N TYR A 361 12.13 29.60 -7.16
CA TYR A 361 11.73 30.62 -8.12
C TYR A 361 10.33 30.39 -8.69
N ALA A 362 9.84 29.17 -8.74
CA ALA A 362 8.45 28.89 -9.08
C ALA A 362 7.46 29.54 -8.10
N GLU A 363 7.76 29.50 -6.77
CA GLU A 363 6.96 30.22 -5.77
C GLU A 363 6.97 31.74 -5.99
N LYS A 364 8.12 32.32 -6.35
CA LYS A 364 8.23 33.75 -6.67
C LYS A 364 7.45 34.13 -7.94
N VAL A 365 7.50 33.30 -8.99
CA VAL A 365 6.71 33.47 -10.22
C VAL A 365 5.23 33.41 -9.90
N LYS A 366 4.80 32.44 -9.08
CA LYS A 366 3.43 32.26 -8.63
C LYS A 366 2.92 33.49 -7.89
N LYS A 367 3.70 34.01 -6.94
CA LYS A 367 3.37 35.24 -6.21
C LYS A 367 3.27 36.43 -7.16
N LYS A 368 4.25 36.60 -8.09
CA LYS A 368 4.28 37.70 -9.04
C LYS A 368 3.10 37.68 -10.02
N LYS A 369 2.73 36.49 -10.55
CA LYS A 369 1.69 36.36 -11.58
C LYS A 369 0.27 36.28 -11.02
N TYR A 370 0.08 35.70 -9.85
CA TYR A 370 -1.24 35.35 -9.32
C TYR A 370 -1.54 35.99 -7.96
N ASP A 371 -0.58 36.72 -7.39
CA ASP A 371 -0.68 37.32 -6.03
C ASP A 371 -1.11 36.24 -4.98
N LEU A 372 -0.63 35.03 -5.16
CA LEU A 372 -0.97 33.88 -4.33
C LEU A 372 0.20 33.58 -3.38
N ASP A 373 -0.06 33.65 -2.10
CA ASP A 373 0.85 33.24 -1.03
C ASP A 373 0.23 32.04 -0.27
N GLU A 374 0.92 30.90 -0.28
CA GLU A 374 0.44 29.71 0.42
C GLU A 374 0.29 29.90 1.92
N SER A 375 1.10 30.78 2.53
CA SER A 375 1.01 31.08 3.96
C SER A 375 -0.33 31.73 4.33
N GLU A 376 -0.91 32.53 3.44
CA GLU A 376 -2.22 33.16 3.61
C GLU A 376 -3.38 32.16 3.40
N VAL A 377 -3.16 31.17 2.53
CA VAL A 377 -4.17 30.15 2.18
C VAL A 377 -4.21 29.02 3.19
N ARG A 378 -3.04 28.62 3.72
CA ARG A 378 -2.87 27.46 4.61
C ARG A 378 -3.82 27.45 5.84
N PRO A 379 -4.09 28.55 6.54
CA PRO A 379 -5.00 28.56 7.69
C PRO A 379 -6.45 28.13 7.38
N TYR A 380 -6.87 28.26 6.11
CA TYR A 380 -8.22 27.85 5.67
C TYR A 380 -8.32 26.35 5.44
N PHE A 381 -7.19 25.65 5.26
CA PHE A 381 -7.11 24.23 4.94
C PHE A 381 -6.61 23.39 6.13
N SER A 382 -7.13 23.65 7.33
CA SER A 382 -6.93 22.72 8.43
C SER A 382 -7.50 21.35 8.06
N LEU A 383 -6.89 20.27 8.54
CA LEU A 383 -7.34 18.89 8.25
C LEU A 383 -8.83 18.71 8.55
N GLU A 384 -9.32 19.27 9.65
CA GLU A 384 -10.73 19.21 10.04
C GLU A 384 -11.63 19.91 9.01
N ASN A 385 -11.28 21.12 8.58
CA ASN A 385 -12.05 21.85 7.56
C ASN A 385 -12.07 21.13 6.23
N VAL A 386 -10.93 20.54 5.81
CA VAL A 386 -10.83 19.76 4.57
C VAL A 386 -11.71 18.52 4.64
N LEU A 387 -11.68 17.78 5.75
CA LEU A 387 -12.54 16.60 5.94
C LEU A 387 -14.02 16.96 5.93
N ASN A 388 -14.42 18.02 6.63
CA ASN A 388 -15.79 18.51 6.63
C ASN A 388 -16.24 18.93 5.22
N GLY A 389 -15.35 19.59 4.48
CA GLY A 389 -15.58 19.95 3.08
C GLY A 389 -15.73 18.72 2.18
N LEU A 390 -14.86 17.73 2.34
CA LEU A 390 -14.93 16.45 1.63
C LEU A 390 -16.26 15.72 1.91
N PHE A 391 -16.64 15.60 3.17
CA PHE A 391 -17.87 14.94 3.56
C PHE A 391 -19.11 15.66 3.04
N THR A 392 -19.11 17.00 3.10
CA THR A 392 -20.19 17.81 2.52
C THR A 392 -20.29 17.65 1.00
N ALA A 393 -19.15 17.61 0.30
CA ALA A 393 -19.12 17.38 -1.15
C ALA A 393 -19.63 15.97 -1.50
N ALA A 394 -19.20 14.95 -0.76
CA ALA A 394 -19.64 13.57 -0.95
C ALA A 394 -21.15 13.41 -0.70
N GLU A 395 -21.70 14.07 0.32
CA GLU A 395 -23.13 14.07 0.58
C GLU A 395 -23.93 14.70 -0.57
N LYS A 396 -23.48 15.87 -1.05
CA LYS A 396 -24.15 16.57 -2.15
C LYS A 396 -24.06 15.84 -3.49
N LEU A 397 -22.93 15.21 -3.79
CA LEU A 397 -22.70 14.54 -5.07
C LEU A 397 -23.26 13.11 -5.10
N TYR A 398 -23.10 12.37 -4.01
CA TYR A 398 -23.38 10.93 -3.99
C TYR A 398 -24.49 10.54 -3.02
N GLY A 399 -25.00 11.47 -2.21
CA GLY A 399 -26.03 11.16 -1.22
C GLY A 399 -25.54 10.25 -0.11
N ILE A 400 -24.25 10.33 0.26
CA ILE A 400 -23.65 9.53 1.36
C ILE A 400 -23.21 10.46 2.48
N LYS A 401 -23.36 10.01 3.72
CA LYS A 401 -22.98 10.75 4.92
C LYS A 401 -21.99 9.93 5.76
N MET A 402 -20.99 10.58 6.32
CA MET A 402 -20.01 10.00 7.23
C MET A 402 -20.40 10.23 8.67
N VAL A 403 -20.46 9.14 9.45
CA VAL A 403 -20.77 9.14 10.89
C VAL A 403 -19.59 8.52 11.63
N GLU A 404 -18.92 9.28 12.48
CA GLU A 404 -17.74 8.76 13.21
C GLU A 404 -18.10 7.55 14.09
N ILE A 405 -17.18 6.56 14.11
CA ILE A 405 -17.25 5.36 14.94
C ILE A 405 -16.12 5.46 15.98
N PRO A 406 -16.34 6.08 17.15
CA PRO A 406 -15.27 6.36 18.11
C PRO A 406 -14.56 5.09 18.63
N ASP A 407 -15.31 4.01 18.83
CA ASP A 407 -14.83 2.75 19.40
C ASP A 407 -14.44 1.71 18.35
N ALA A 408 -14.23 2.12 17.09
CA ALA A 408 -13.75 1.21 16.05
C ALA A 408 -12.37 0.64 16.39
N PRO A 409 -12.11 -0.65 16.15
CA PRO A 409 -10.74 -1.18 16.18
C PRO A 409 -9.86 -0.41 15.20
N LYS A 410 -8.67 0.00 15.63
CA LYS A 410 -7.73 0.80 14.82
C LYS A 410 -6.29 0.41 15.12
N TRP A 411 -5.41 0.60 14.15
CA TRP A 411 -3.99 0.23 14.26
C TRP A 411 -3.12 1.29 14.94
N MET A 412 -3.63 2.53 15.06
CA MET A 412 -2.96 3.65 15.74
C MET A 412 -4.02 4.58 16.33
N ASP A 413 -3.68 5.30 17.40
CA ASP A 413 -4.61 6.17 18.14
C ASP A 413 -5.17 7.32 17.31
N GLU A 414 -4.37 7.87 16.40
CA GLU A 414 -4.75 8.96 15.51
C GLU A 414 -5.66 8.56 14.34
N VAL A 415 -5.85 7.26 14.10
CA VAL A 415 -6.77 6.76 13.06
C VAL A 415 -8.21 7.07 13.43
N LYS A 416 -8.98 7.57 12.45
CA LYS A 416 -10.42 7.75 12.59
C LYS A 416 -11.18 6.81 11.68
N ALA A 417 -12.30 6.30 12.16
CA ALA A 417 -13.21 5.45 11.41
C ALA A 417 -14.58 6.09 11.30
N TYR A 418 -15.21 5.94 10.15
CA TYR A 418 -16.54 6.48 9.84
C TYR A 418 -17.42 5.41 9.23
N GLU A 419 -18.64 5.28 9.71
CA GLU A 419 -19.70 4.60 8.99
C GLU A 419 -20.18 5.51 7.85
N VAL A 420 -20.15 5.00 6.64
CA VAL A 420 -20.74 5.65 5.47
C VAL A 420 -22.16 5.15 5.33
N VAL A 421 -23.12 6.07 5.39
CA VAL A 421 -24.56 5.74 5.29
C VAL A 421 -25.20 6.48 4.12
N ASP A 422 -26.23 5.91 3.52
CA ASP A 422 -27.10 6.63 2.59
C ASP A 422 -27.78 7.79 3.32
N SER A 423 -27.66 9.00 2.82
CA SER A 423 -28.13 10.22 3.51
C SER A 423 -29.66 10.31 3.65
N LYS A 424 -30.43 9.56 2.85
CA LYS A 424 -31.89 9.55 2.85
C LYS A 424 -32.47 8.41 3.67
N THR A 425 -31.88 7.22 3.56
CA THR A 425 -32.41 6.01 4.20
C THR A 425 -31.70 5.69 5.53
N GLY A 426 -30.50 6.20 5.73
CA GLY A 426 -29.63 5.82 6.86
C GLY A 426 -29.03 4.41 6.73
N GLU A 427 -29.20 3.74 5.59
CA GLU A 427 -28.69 2.40 5.37
C GLU A 427 -27.16 2.41 5.33
N HIS A 428 -26.54 1.41 5.95
CA HIS A 428 -25.09 1.20 5.93
C HIS A 428 -24.59 0.90 4.50
N VAL A 429 -23.61 1.68 4.03
CA VAL A 429 -23.00 1.55 2.71
C VAL A 429 -21.58 1.01 2.80
N ALA A 430 -20.76 1.56 3.71
CA ALA A 430 -19.34 1.26 3.81
C ALA A 430 -18.76 1.65 5.19
N VAL A 431 -17.51 1.24 5.43
CA VAL A 431 -16.66 1.87 6.45
C VAL A 431 -15.53 2.62 5.75
N PHE A 432 -15.27 3.84 6.18
CA PHE A 432 -14.16 4.67 5.73
C PHE A 432 -13.21 4.97 6.89
N MET A 433 -11.92 4.68 6.73
CA MET A 433 -10.92 4.93 7.76
C MET A 433 -9.84 5.89 7.24
N THR A 434 -9.33 6.74 8.12
CA THR A 434 -8.34 7.76 7.77
C THR A 434 -7.12 7.68 8.68
N ASP A 435 -5.93 7.76 8.08
CA ASP A 435 -4.64 7.79 8.77
C ASP A 435 -3.73 8.82 8.10
N TYR A 436 -3.69 10.04 8.64
CA TYR A 436 -3.14 11.19 7.93
C TYR A 436 -1.82 11.74 8.47
N PHE A 437 -1.33 11.27 9.61
CA PHE A 437 -0.10 11.80 10.19
C PHE A 437 1.12 10.94 9.87
N PRO A 438 2.30 11.57 9.61
CA PRO A 438 3.53 10.85 9.33
C PRO A 438 4.07 10.15 10.58
N ARG A 439 4.75 9.02 10.39
CA ARG A 439 5.51 8.31 11.42
C ARG A 439 6.62 7.48 10.77
N ALA A 440 7.63 7.09 11.54
CA ALA A 440 8.80 6.36 11.05
C ALA A 440 8.45 4.99 10.43
N THR A 441 7.38 4.36 10.90
CA THR A 441 6.91 3.06 10.44
C THR A 441 5.94 3.13 9.26
N LYS A 442 5.71 4.32 8.69
CA LYS A 442 4.73 4.56 7.63
C LYS A 442 5.40 4.98 6.33
N ARG A 443 5.02 4.35 5.24
CA ARG A 443 5.45 4.70 3.89
C ARG A 443 5.08 6.14 3.55
N GLN A 444 5.94 6.83 2.83
CA GLN A 444 5.69 8.19 2.36
C GLN A 444 4.65 8.25 1.24
N GLY A 445 4.06 9.43 1.05
CA GLY A 445 3.04 9.69 0.06
C GLY A 445 1.63 9.63 0.61
N ALA A 446 0.66 9.45 -0.27
CA ALA A 446 -0.74 9.25 0.07
C ALA A 446 -1.31 8.16 -0.83
N TRP A 447 -2.19 7.32 -0.26
CA TRP A 447 -2.84 6.24 -1.00
C TRP A 447 -4.18 5.87 -0.39
N MET A 448 -4.95 5.14 -1.16
CA MET A 448 -6.20 4.52 -0.75
C MET A 448 -6.12 3.03 -1.06
N GLU A 449 -6.64 2.22 -0.18
CA GLU A 449 -6.78 0.79 -0.39
C GLU A 449 -8.10 0.29 0.22
N GLN A 450 -8.45 -0.91 -0.18
CA GLN A 450 -9.65 -1.60 0.22
C GLN A 450 -9.27 -2.75 1.18
N MET A 451 -9.73 -2.65 2.43
CA MET A 451 -9.54 -3.72 3.42
C MET A 451 -10.52 -4.86 3.21
N GLN A 452 -11.71 -4.55 2.70
CA GLN A 452 -12.75 -5.50 2.36
C GLN A 452 -13.49 -5.03 1.12
N SER A 453 -13.64 -5.91 0.13
CA SER A 453 -14.45 -5.65 -1.05
C SER A 453 -15.94 -5.81 -0.76
N SER A 454 -16.78 -5.05 -1.47
CA SER A 454 -18.22 -5.31 -1.50
C SER A 454 -18.54 -6.55 -2.33
N GLY A 455 -19.55 -7.28 -1.94
CA GLY A 455 -20.02 -8.42 -2.72
C GLY A 455 -21.04 -9.28 -2.00
N LEU A 456 -21.68 -10.18 -2.76
CA LEU A 456 -22.51 -11.25 -2.21
C LEU A 456 -21.61 -12.47 -2.00
N TYR A 457 -21.46 -12.87 -0.75
CA TYR A 457 -20.70 -14.04 -0.33
C TYR A 457 -21.64 -15.05 0.34
N GLU A 458 -21.19 -16.26 0.58
CA GLU A 458 -22.01 -17.29 1.25
C GLU A 458 -22.45 -16.86 2.65
N ASP A 459 -21.64 -16.07 3.34
CA ASP A 459 -21.93 -15.51 4.67
C ASP A 459 -22.76 -14.21 4.64
N GLY A 460 -23.21 -13.77 3.44
CA GLY A 460 -24.07 -12.62 3.25
C GLY A 460 -23.48 -11.50 2.39
N ASN A 461 -24.13 -10.36 2.41
CA ASN A 461 -23.71 -9.17 1.66
C ASN A 461 -22.63 -8.42 2.44
N ARG A 462 -21.39 -8.51 2.00
CA ARG A 462 -20.29 -7.74 2.56
C ARG A 462 -20.30 -6.31 2.02
N ARG A 463 -20.15 -5.35 2.93
CA ARG A 463 -19.98 -3.94 2.59
C ARG A 463 -18.49 -3.58 2.59
N PRO A 464 -18.05 -2.63 1.76
CA PRO A 464 -16.62 -2.32 1.65
C PRO A 464 -16.09 -1.64 2.91
N ILE A 465 -14.83 -1.95 3.24
CA ILE A 465 -14.02 -1.22 4.21
C ILE A 465 -12.87 -0.61 3.42
N VAL A 466 -12.80 0.72 3.39
CA VAL A 466 -11.82 1.48 2.63
C VAL A 466 -11.05 2.37 3.58
N TYR A 467 -9.75 2.50 3.38
CA TYR A 467 -8.95 3.46 4.11
C TYR A 467 -8.20 4.41 3.17
N ASN A 468 -8.00 5.62 3.66
CA ASN A 468 -7.22 6.66 3.00
C ASN A 468 -6.07 7.07 3.93
N ILE A 469 -4.86 6.99 3.42
CA ILE A 469 -3.64 7.22 4.18
C ILE A 469 -2.88 8.38 3.55
N GLY A 470 -2.33 9.24 4.39
CA GLY A 470 -1.55 10.39 3.99
C GLY A 470 -0.44 10.71 5.00
N ASN A 471 0.32 11.75 4.72
CA ASN A 471 1.39 12.25 5.57
C ASN A 471 1.30 13.77 5.63
N PHE A 472 0.26 14.29 6.30
CA PHE A 472 0.05 15.72 6.50
C PHE A 472 0.80 16.21 7.74
N THR A 473 1.25 17.44 7.70
CA THR A 473 1.99 18.10 8.79
C THR A 473 1.27 19.35 9.27
#